data_f31097460521033c31b8f497dce6c308
#
_entry.id   f31097460521033c31b8f497dce6c308
#
_cell.length_a   1.000
_cell.length_b   1.000
_cell.length_c   1.000
_cell.angle_alpha   90.00
_cell.angle_beta   90.00
_cell.angle_gamma   90.00
#
_symmetry.space_group_name_H-M   'P 1'
#
loop_
_entity.id
_entity.type
_entity.pdbx_description
1 polymer ?
#
loop_
_entity_poly.entity_id
_entity_poly.type
_entity_poly.pdbx_seq_one_letter_code
_entity_poly.pdbx_strand_id
1 'polypeptide(L)'
;AAVAIEALRVLPEFTDRIEPYVADGLASVRWPCRLENIGNGFIVDVTHTRAGSEGLASDVGEIYGKVVLVFGILSDKDADDICRNLSKVASKVVVTQPQCLRAKAAEEVLSIMKRYVPDAEIKPTVGEAIERAVELRDDGEEVLITGSFYMAEEALRWMGRTSQ
;
A
#
# COMPACT_ATOMS: atom_id res chain seq x y z
N ALA A 1 6.72 2.75 15.86
CA ALA A 1 7.51 2.04 16.88
C ALA A 1 8.28 3.02 17.77
N ALA A 2 9.24 3.83 17.24
CA ALA A 2 10.10 4.72 18.05
C ALA A 2 9.32 5.61 19.03
N VAL A 3 8.31 6.34 18.55
CA VAL A 3 7.49 7.21 19.40
C VAL A 3 6.80 6.44 20.55
N ALA A 4 6.31 5.25 20.28
CA ALA A 4 5.65 4.43 21.30
C ALA A 4 6.65 3.95 22.36
N ILE A 5 7.85 3.56 21.96
CA ILE A 5 8.93 3.16 22.87
C ILE A 5 9.33 4.34 23.75
N GLU A 6 9.59 5.51 23.17
CA GLU A 6 9.96 6.71 23.92
C GLU A 6 8.83 7.18 24.84
N ALA A 7 7.56 7.08 24.41
CA ALA A 7 6.42 7.38 25.28
C ALA A 7 6.37 6.45 26.50
N LEU A 8 6.66 5.16 26.34
CA LEU A 8 6.73 4.23 27.46
C LEU A 8 7.93 4.48 28.37
N ARG A 9 9.07 4.87 27.82
CA ARG A 9 10.28 5.19 28.61
C ARG A 9 10.11 6.37 29.55
N VAL A 10 9.25 7.34 29.23
CA VAL A 10 9.00 8.49 30.11
C VAL A 10 7.89 8.24 31.14
N LEU A 11 7.20 7.10 31.09
CA LEU A 11 6.22 6.71 32.08
C LEU A 11 6.92 5.99 33.25
N PRO A 12 6.78 6.48 34.51
CA PRO A 12 7.50 5.94 35.67
C PRO A 12 7.34 4.43 35.86
N GLU A 13 6.15 3.89 35.53
CA GLU A 13 5.82 2.47 35.68
C GLU A 13 6.60 1.56 34.74
N PHE A 14 7.13 2.13 33.63
CA PHE A 14 7.74 1.37 32.54
C PHE A 14 9.22 1.69 32.30
N THR A 15 9.74 2.82 32.83
CA THR A 15 11.08 3.39 32.48
C THR A 15 12.19 2.34 32.43
N ASP A 16 12.29 1.48 33.45
CA ASP A 16 13.36 0.48 33.56
C ASP A 16 12.91 -0.95 33.18
N ARG A 17 11.68 -1.12 32.68
CA ARG A 17 11.04 -2.43 32.53
C ARG A 17 10.76 -2.84 31.11
N ILE A 18 10.74 -1.89 30.14
CA ILE A 18 10.27 -2.17 28.79
C ILE A 18 11.33 -2.82 27.90
N GLU A 19 12.62 -2.53 28.11
CA GLU A 19 13.69 -2.93 27.20
C GLU A 19 13.68 -4.44 26.85
N PRO A 20 13.51 -5.37 27.81
CA PRO A 20 13.49 -6.80 27.48
C PRO A 20 12.31 -7.23 26.61
N TYR A 21 11.24 -6.41 26.54
CA TYR A 21 10.00 -6.75 25.86
C TYR A 21 9.82 -6.01 24.53
N VAL A 22 10.67 -5.04 24.22
CA VAL A 22 10.52 -4.21 23.00
C VAL A 22 10.59 -5.06 21.75
N ALA A 23 11.57 -5.95 21.63
CA ALA A 23 11.74 -6.76 20.42
C ALA A 23 10.55 -7.69 20.18
N ASP A 24 10.15 -8.45 21.21
CA ASP A 24 9.04 -9.40 21.12
C ASP A 24 7.70 -8.67 20.94
N GLY A 25 7.52 -7.55 21.64
CA GLY A 25 6.35 -6.70 21.49
C GLY A 25 6.20 -6.18 20.05
N LEU A 26 7.27 -5.67 19.45
CA LEU A 26 7.26 -5.21 18.07
C LEU A 26 7.05 -6.35 17.06
N ALA A 27 7.68 -7.50 17.28
CA ALA A 27 7.52 -8.68 16.43
C ALA A 27 6.09 -9.24 16.45
N SER A 28 5.38 -9.06 17.57
CA SER A 28 3.99 -9.53 17.73
C SER A 28 2.94 -8.59 17.13
N VAL A 29 3.30 -7.34 16.79
CA VAL A 29 2.34 -6.37 16.27
C VAL A 29 1.76 -6.85 14.93
N ARG A 30 0.44 -6.82 14.86
CA ARG A 30 -0.30 -6.99 13.61
C ARG A 30 -1.11 -5.73 13.36
N TRP A 31 -0.84 -5.05 12.27
CA TRP A 31 -1.57 -3.86 11.89
C TRP A 31 -2.13 -4.06 10.48
N PRO A 32 -3.43 -4.30 10.34
CA PRO A 32 -4.02 -4.60 9.05
C PRO A 32 -3.74 -3.51 8.01
N CYS A 33 -3.48 -3.94 6.78
CA CYS A 33 -3.23 -3.06 5.63
C CYS A 33 -2.05 -2.07 5.82
N ARG A 34 -1.02 -2.46 6.57
CA ARG A 34 0.26 -1.72 6.66
C ARG A 34 1.39 -2.60 6.16
N LEU A 35 1.68 -2.51 4.85
CA LEU A 35 2.60 -3.38 4.13
C LEU A 35 2.31 -4.86 4.46
N GLU A 36 1.02 -5.18 4.54
CA GLU A 36 0.57 -6.50 4.97
C GLU A 36 0.63 -7.49 3.81
N ASN A 37 1.50 -8.50 3.92
CA ASN A 37 1.46 -9.65 3.04
C ASN A 37 0.30 -10.56 3.45
N ILE A 38 -0.74 -10.60 2.62
CA ILE A 38 -1.96 -11.37 2.89
C ILE A 38 -1.94 -12.76 2.24
N GLY A 39 -0.79 -13.16 1.69
CA GLY A 39 -0.60 -14.45 1.02
C GLY A 39 -1.03 -14.44 -0.45
N ASN A 40 -0.77 -15.55 -1.14
CA ASN A 40 -1.09 -15.76 -2.56
C ASN A 40 -0.49 -14.72 -3.52
N GLY A 41 0.61 -14.06 -3.13
CA GLY A 41 1.25 -13.04 -3.94
C GLY A 41 0.62 -11.64 -3.83
N PHE A 42 -0.06 -11.32 -2.73
CA PHE A 42 -0.70 -10.03 -2.53
C PHE A 42 -0.20 -9.29 -1.29
N ILE A 43 0.08 -8.00 -1.48
CA ILE A 43 0.45 -7.05 -0.43
C ILE A 43 -0.58 -5.94 -0.43
N VAL A 44 -1.11 -5.59 0.74
CA VAL A 44 -2.07 -4.48 0.91
C VAL A 44 -1.46 -3.41 1.82
N ASP A 45 -1.55 -2.16 1.36
CA ASP A 45 -1.15 -1.00 2.14
C ASP A 45 -2.15 0.15 1.96
N VAL A 46 -2.32 1.00 2.98
CA VAL A 46 -3.27 2.12 2.95
C VAL A 46 -2.58 3.48 2.79
N THR A 47 -1.35 3.50 2.35
CA THR A 47 -0.58 4.72 2.10
C THR A 47 -1.27 5.63 1.10
N HIS A 48 -1.37 6.92 1.45
CA HIS A 48 -2.06 7.93 0.66
C HIS A 48 -1.45 9.33 0.85
N THR A 49 -0.21 9.41 1.34
CA THR A 49 0.52 10.67 1.52
C THR A 49 1.89 10.60 0.83
N ARG A 50 2.47 11.77 0.54
CA ARG A 50 3.80 11.85 -0.06
C ARG A 50 4.85 11.11 0.77
N ALA A 51 4.97 11.44 2.05
CA ALA A 51 5.96 10.81 2.94
C ALA A 51 5.70 9.30 3.11
N GLY A 52 4.41 8.90 3.22
CA GLY A 52 4.04 7.48 3.29
C GLY A 52 4.44 6.73 2.02
N SER A 53 4.21 7.29 0.83
CA SER A 53 4.57 6.65 -0.44
C SER A 53 6.09 6.54 -0.66
N GLU A 54 6.85 7.48 -0.13
CA GLU A 54 8.31 7.41 -0.15
C GLU A 54 8.82 6.26 0.73
N GLY A 55 8.31 6.15 1.96
CA GLY A 55 8.62 5.04 2.87
C GLY A 55 8.17 3.70 2.30
N LEU A 56 6.92 3.61 1.82
CA LEU A 56 6.39 2.39 1.21
C LEU A 56 7.24 1.92 0.02
N ALA A 57 7.65 2.83 -0.87
CA ALA A 57 8.50 2.49 -2.01
C ALA A 57 9.89 2.00 -1.56
N SER A 58 10.46 2.58 -0.48
CA SER A 58 11.71 2.10 0.09
C SER A 58 11.58 0.68 0.64
N ASP A 59 10.56 0.44 1.48
CA ASP A 59 10.33 -0.84 2.14
C ASP A 59 10.00 -1.94 1.12
N VAL A 60 9.13 -1.65 0.14
CA VAL A 60 8.80 -2.58 -0.94
C VAL A 60 10.02 -2.91 -1.77
N GLY A 61 10.83 -1.90 -2.12
CA GLY A 61 12.05 -2.11 -2.90
C GLY A 61 13.08 -3.00 -2.18
N GLU A 62 13.18 -2.88 -0.87
CA GLU A 62 14.10 -3.67 -0.05
C GLU A 62 13.60 -5.11 0.14
N ILE A 63 12.30 -5.30 0.40
CA ILE A 63 11.74 -6.61 0.78
C ILE A 63 11.37 -7.45 -0.46
N TYR A 64 10.77 -6.81 -1.47
CA TYR A 64 10.16 -7.51 -2.63
C TYR A 64 10.83 -7.17 -3.97
N GLY A 65 11.61 -6.08 -4.03
CA GLY A 65 12.17 -5.58 -5.29
C GLY A 65 11.12 -4.85 -6.13
N LYS A 66 10.72 -5.43 -7.25
CA LYS A 66 9.66 -4.92 -8.11
C LYS A 66 8.33 -5.62 -7.83
N VAL A 67 7.24 -4.89 -8.03
CA VAL A 67 5.87 -5.39 -7.83
C VAL A 67 4.96 -4.89 -8.96
N VAL A 68 3.88 -5.61 -9.24
CA VAL A 68 2.77 -5.06 -10.03
C VAL A 68 1.91 -4.21 -9.11
N LEU A 69 1.73 -2.94 -9.47
CA LEU A 69 1.01 -1.97 -8.66
C LEU A 69 -0.46 -1.85 -9.10
N VAL A 70 -1.41 -2.07 -8.18
CA VAL A 70 -2.82 -1.68 -8.29
C VAL A 70 -3.04 -0.42 -7.48
N PHE A 71 -3.44 0.68 -8.14
CA PHE A 71 -3.43 2.00 -7.52
C PHE A 71 -4.71 2.80 -7.78
N GLY A 72 -5.27 3.36 -6.71
CA GLY A 72 -6.36 4.32 -6.75
C GLY A 72 -6.33 5.24 -5.54
N ILE A 73 -6.61 6.53 -5.72
CA ILE A 73 -6.38 7.55 -4.70
C ILE A 73 -7.56 8.49 -4.54
N LEU A 74 -7.64 9.21 -3.42
CA LEU A 74 -8.66 10.21 -3.15
C LEU A 74 -8.29 11.57 -3.78
N SER A 75 -9.32 12.36 -4.10
CA SER A 75 -9.19 13.62 -4.82
C SER A 75 -8.42 14.72 -4.07
N ASP A 76 -8.41 14.65 -2.73
CA ASP A 76 -7.73 15.61 -1.85
C ASP A 76 -6.22 15.31 -1.66
N LYS A 77 -5.68 14.29 -2.35
CA LYS A 77 -4.28 13.87 -2.20
C LYS A 77 -3.41 14.33 -3.37
N ASP A 78 -2.13 14.53 -3.09
CA ASP A 78 -1.12 14.83 -4.11
C ASP A 78 -0.79 13.55 -4.89
N ALA A 79 -1.53 13.34 -5.97
CA ALA A 79 -1.37 12.17 -6.82
C ALA A 79 -0.01 12.15 -7.54
N ASP A 80 0.56 13.30 -7.87
CA ASP A 80 1.81 13.36 -8.64
C ASP A 80 3.00 12.86 -7.85
N ASP A 81 3.20 13.38 -6.64
CA ASP A 81 4.29 12.92 -5.77
C ASP A 81 4.15 11.44 -5.40
N ILE A 82 2.93 10.98 -5.17
CA ILE A 82 2.68 9.57 -4.83
C ILE A 82 2.95 8.66 -6.03
N CYS A 83 2.46 9.00 -7.23
CA CYS A 83 2.75 8.24 -8.45
C CYS A 83 4.25 8.16 -8.73
N ARG A 84 4.96 9.29 -8.59
CA ARG A 84 6.41 9.34 -8.77
C ARG A 84 7.16 8.42 -7.81
N ASN A 85 6.74 8.39 -6.55
CA ASN A 85 7.41 7.54 -5.56
C ASN A 85 7.14 6.05 -5.82
N LEU A 86 5.87 5.67 -6.04
CA LEU A 86 5.48 4.28 -6.24
C LEU A 86 5.98 3.70 -7.57
N SER A 87 6.13 4.55 -8.62
CA SER A 87 6.70 4.10 -9.89
C SER A 87 8.13 3.56 -9.79
N LYS A 88 8.88 3.94 -8.74
CA LYS A 88 10.25 3.45 -8.53
C LYS A 88 10.31 1.95 -8.27
N VAL A 89 9.25 1.37 -7.72
CA VAL A 89 9.15 -0.07 -7.40
C VAL A 89 8.15 -0.82 -8.27
N ALA A 90 7.34 -0.12 -9.06
CA ALA A 90 6.41 -0.75 -9.98
C ALA A 90 7.12 -1.33 -11.22
N SER A 91 6.84 -2.58 -11.54
CA SER A 91 7.18 -3.21 -12.83
C SER A 91 6.09 -2.94 -13.85
N LYS A 92 4.83 -3.03 -13.43
CA LYS A 92 3.61 -2.73 -14.16
C LYS A 92 2.65 -1.97 -13.26
N VAL A 93 1.72 -1.21 -13.83
CA VAL A 93 0.73 -0.45 -13.07
C VAL A 93 -0.66 -0.63 -13.68
N VAL A 94 -1.62 -0.94 -12.83
CA VAL A 94 -3.05 -0.92 -13.14
C VAL A 94 -3.73 0.11 -12.25
N VAL A 95 -4.18 1.20 -12.84
CA VAL A 95 -4.91 2.26 -12.17
C VAL A 95 -6.38 1.91 -12.11
N THR A 96 -7.04 2.23 -11.00
CA THR A 96 -8.48 2.07 -10.83
C THR A 96 -9.05 3.16 -9.92
N GLN A 97 -10.38 3.15 -9.75
CA GLN A 97 -11.07 4.08 -8.88
C GLN A 97 -11.86 3.30 -7.82
N PRO A 98 -11.56 3.48 -6.52
CA PRO A 98 -12.38 2.87 -5.47
C PRO A 98 -13.78 3.50 -5.46
N GLN A 99 -14.79 2.71 -5.06
CA GLN A 99 -16.19 3.12 -5.03
C GLN A 99 -16.47 4.03 -3.83
N CYS A 100 -15.98 5.25 -3.87
CA CYS A 100 -16.30 6.27 -2.89
C CYS A 100 -16.42 7.66 -3.56
N LEU A 101 -17.25 8.54 -2.97
CA LEU A 101 -17.50 9.90 -3.50
C LEU A 101 -16.24 10.79 -3.53
N ARG A 102 -15.22 10.45 -2.78
CA ARG A 102 -13.96 11.19 -2.70
C ARG A 102 -12.87 10.63 -3.60
N ALA A 103 -13.14 9.58 -4.36
CA ALA A 103 -12.15 9.01 -5.26
C ALA A 103 -11.77 10.01 -6.36
N LYS A 104 -10.47 10.10 -6.66
CA LYS A 104 -9.99 10.80 -7.85
C LYS A 104 -10.34 9.96 -9.08
N ALA A 105 -10.79 10.60 -10.16
CA ALA A 105 -11.10 9.91 -11.40
C ALA A 105 -9.90 9.09 -11.90
N ALA A 106 -10.15 7.84 -12.27
CA ALA A 106 -9.07 6.93 -12.66
C ALA A 106 -8.32 7.41 -13.91
N GLU A 107 -8.98 8.09 -14.84
CA GLU A 107 -8.38 8.68 -16.04
C GLU A 107 -7.39 9.79 -15.68
N GLU A 108 -7.71 10.60 -14.66
CA GLU A 108 -6.81 11.65 -14.17
C GLU A 108 -5.57 11.03 -13.54
N VAL A 109 -5.76 10.01 -12.68
CA VAL A 109 -4.65 9.27 -12.06
C VAL A 109 -3.80 8.58 -13.11
N LEU A 110 -4.41 7.96 -14.12
CA LEU A 110 -3.70 7.33 -15.25
C LEU A 110 -2.85 8.34 -16.01
N SER A 111 -3.40 9.52 -16.32
CA SER A 111 -2.66 10.59 -17.00
C SER A 111 -1.41 11.02 -16.22
N ILE A 112 -1.51 11.09 -14.90
CA ILE A 112 -0.38 11.38 -14.02
C ILE A 112 0.61 10.21 -14.01
N MET A 113 0.13 8.99 -13.81
CA MET A 113 0.97 7.80 -13.72
C MET A 113 1.77 7.54 -15.00
N LYS A 114 1.18 7.78 -16.17
CA LYS A 114 1.85 7.59 -17.47
C LYS A 114 3.07 8.48 -17.69
N ARG A 115 3.24 9.52 -16.93
CA ARG A 115 4.48 10.32 -16.95
C ARG A 115 5.69 9.56 -16.39
N TYR A 116 5.43 8.55 -15.55
CA TYR A 116 6.43 7.75 -14.86
C TYR A 116 6.48 6.30 -15.37
N VAL A 117 5.31 5.75 -15.72
CA VAL A 117 5.13 4.39 -16.26
C VAL A 117 4.25 4.50 -17.51
N PRO A 118 4.82 4.66 -18.71
CA PRO A 118 4.07 4.91 -19.94
C PRO A 118 3.03 3.83 -20.28
N ASP A 119 3.33 2.57 -19.94
CA ASP A 119 2.50 1.40 -20.22
C ASP A 119 1.44 1.14 -19.13
N ALA A 120 1.23 2.09 -18.20
CA ALA A 120 0.18 1.95 -17.18
C ALA A 120 -1.20 1.77 -17.83
N GLU A 121 -1.97 0.81 -17.29
CA GLU A 121 -3.31 0.46 -17.74
C GLU A 121 -4.37 0.99 -16.76
N ILE A 122 -5.64 1.00 -17.20
CA ILE A 122 -6.79 1.37 -16.36
C ILE A 122 -7.81 0.23 -16.36
N LYS A 123 -8.43 0.00 -15.20
CA LYS A 123 -9.58 -0.90 -15.05
C LYS A 123 -10.69 -0.21 -14.25
N PRO A 124 -11.97 -0.50 -14.56
CA PRO A 124 -13.12 0.19 -13.95
C PRO A 124 -13.26 -0.03 -12.45
N THR A 125 -12.94 -1.25 -11.98
CA THR A 125 -13.12 -1.66 -10.58
C THR A 125 -11.84 -2.18 -9.96
N VAL A 126 -11.76 -2.15 -8.64
CA VAL A 126 -10.61 -2.70 -7.88
C VAL A 126 -10.44 -4.19 -8.16
N GLY A 127 -11.55 -4.95 -8.25
CA GLY A 127 -11.51 -6.37 -8.59
C GLY A 127 -10.90 -6.65 -9.96
N GLU A 128 -11.39 -5.99 -11.01
CA GLU A 128 -10.84 -6.12 -12.37
C GLU A 128 -9.37 -5.65 -12.47
N ALA A 129 -9.00 -4.66 -11.67
CA ALA A 129 -7.61 -4.19 -11.62
C ALA A 129 -6.70 -5.25 -10.95
N ILE A 130 -7.18 -5.93 -9.92
CA ILE A 130 -6.45 -7.04 -9.28
C ILE A 130 -6.31 -8.22 -10.25
N GLU A 131 -7.39 -8.62 -10.91
CA GLU A 131 -7.37 -9.69 -11.92
C GLU A 131 -6.34 -9.38 -13.01
N ARG A 132 -6.36 -8.15 -13.52
CA ARG A 132 -5.39 -7.72 -14.53
C ARG A 132 -3.96 -7.70 -14.01
N ALA A 133 -3.73 -7.27 -12.78
CA ALA A 133 -2.42 -7.29 -12.16
C ALA A 133 -1.86 -8.71 -12.01
N VAL A 134 -2.72 -9.68 -11.68
CA VAL A 134 -2.34 -11.11 -11.64
C VAL A 134 -1.92 -11.63 -13.01
N GLU A 135 -2.60 -11.21 -14.10
CA GLU A 135 -2.20 -11.58 -15.47
C GLU A 135 -0.85 -10.96 -15.89
N LEU A 136 -0.53 -9.78 -15.36
CA LEU A 136 0.66 -9.01 -15.73
C LEU A 136 1.90 -9.39 -14.94
N ARG A 137 1.75 -10.04 -13.78
CA ARG A 137 2.87 -10.36 -12.91
C ARG A 137 3.73 -11.49 -13.46
N ASP A 138 5.03 -11.33 -13.32
CA ASP A 138 6.00 -12.38 -13.59
C ASP A 138 6.08 -13.38 -12.44
N ASP A 139 6.72 -14.56 -12.68
CA ASP A 139 6.88 -15.59 -11.67
C ASP A 139 7.64 -15.07 -10.44
N GLY A 140 7.03 -15.20 -9.27
CA GLY A 140 7.59 -14.75 -8.00
C GLY A 140 7.41 -13.26 -7.70
N GLU A 141 6.76 -12.51 -8.59
CA GLU A 141 6.45 -11.11 -8.35
C GLU A 141 5.17 -10.96 -7.51
N GLU A 142 5.12 -9.96 -6.64
CA GLU A 142 3.96 -9.67 -5.80
C GLU A 142 3.08 -8.58 -6.44
N VAL A 143 1.79 -8.57 -6.09
CA VAL A 143 0.85 -7.50 -6.43
C VAL A 143 0.66 -6.60 -5.22
N LEU A 144 1.07 -5.34 -5.32
CA LEU A 144 0.86 -4.31 -4.30
C LEU A 144 -0.43 -3.53 -4.59
N ILE A 145 -1.36 -3.53 -3.64
CA ILE A 145 -2.62 -2.78 -3.72
C ILE A 145 -2.56 -1.64 -2.70
N THR A 146 -2.64 -0.39 -3.18
CA THR A 146 -2.47 0.77 -2.29
C THR A 146 -3.14 2.06 -2.81
N GLY A 147 -3.10 3.12 -2.01
CA GLY A 147 -3.53 4.49 -2.30
C GLY A 147 -4.68 5.00 -1.43
N SER A 148 -5.41 4.14 -0.73
CA SER A 148 -6.41 4.56 0.26
C SER A 148 -6.93 3.38 1.07
N PHE A 149 -7.63 3.69 2.18
CA PHE A 149 -8.39 2.69 2.93
C PHE A 149 -9.50 2.04 2.08
N TYR A 150 -10.13 2.79 1.17
CA TYR A 150 -11.18 2.25 0.29
C TYR A 150 -10.62 1.23 -0.70
N MET A 151 -9.42 1.46 -1.22
CA MET A 151 -8.72 0.47 -2.06
C MET A 151 -8.48 -0.84 -1.30
N ALA A 152 -7.96 -0.73 -0.07
CA ALA A 152 -7.71 -1.88 0.78
C ALA A 152 -8.99 -2.64 1.13
N GLU A 153 -10.06 -1.93 1.51
CA GLU A 153 -11.36 -2.51 1.83
C GLU A 153 -11.94 -3.31 0.65
N GLU A 154 -11.97 -2.71 -0.54
CA GLU A 154 -12.50 -3.37 -1.74
C GLU A 154 -11.64 -4.57 -2.15
N ALA A 155 -10.32 -4.46 -2.04
CA ALA A 155 -9.41 -5.57 -2.31
C ALA A 155 -9.64 -6.75 -1.35
N LEU A 156 -9.72 -6.49 -0.04
CA LEU A 156 -9.98 -7.52 0.95
C LEU A 156 -11.36 -8.17 0.74
N ARG A 157 -12.38 -7.38 0.39
CA ARG A 157 -13.71 -7.89 0.07
C ARG A 157 -13.70 -8.79 -1.18
N TRP A 158 -13.01 -8.38 -2.23
CA TRP A 158 -12.84 -9.18 -3.44
C TRP A 158 -12.15 -10.52 -3.14
N MET A 159 -11.17 -10.54 -2.23
CA MET A 159 -10.48 -11.75 -1.78
C MET A 159 -11.29 -12.61 -0.79
N GLY A 160 -12.54 -12.24 -0.48
CA GLY A 160 -13.37 -12.95 0.50
C GLY A 160 -12.92 -12.77 1.95
N ARG A 161 -12.10 -11.74 2.23
CA ARG A 161 -11.65 -11.37 3.58
C ARG A 161 -12.48 -10.19 4.06
N THR A 162 -13.38 -10.41 4.99
CA THR A 162 -14.08 -9.34 5.71
C THR A 162 -13.18 -8.82 6.82
N SER A 163 -13.07 -7.49 6.94
CA SER A 163 -12.45 -6.86 8.12
C SER A 163 -13.22 -7.32 9.37
N GLN A 164 -12.55 -8.02 10.26
CA GLN A 164 -13.06 -8.28 11.62
C GLN A 164 -12.81 -7.07 12.50
#